data_f50161b71f5a56b2fd8dc5fe09bcec69
#
_entry.id   f50161b71f5a56b2fd8dc5fe09bcec69
#
_cell.length_a   1.000
_cell.length_b   1.000
_cell.length_c   1.000
_cell.angle_alpha   90.00
_cell.angle_beta   90.00
_cell.angle_gamma   90.00
#
_symmetry.space_group_name_H-M   'P 1'
#
loop_
_entity.id
_entity.type
_entity.pdbx_description
1 polymer ?
#
loop_
_entity_poly.entity_id
_entity_poly.type
_entity_poly.pdbx_seq_one_letter_code
_entity_poly.pdbx_strand_id
1 'polypeptide(L)'
;MFNFDQPKLKLGVAYTRRDTWMNKETESNKNDIIKKVSILAKSQDIEIFSTEDLEVRRKKIMITGRELLRSNNKYITDYKDAISAAAYFKEKEVDALFVPFANYGQEEAVAKLAKELDVPLLIWGPRDGIASPTDTYRPTDSQCGIFAASKVLRRYGIKFTHIENCEINDVIFEEGFNTFIETARIVSAFKKRGRIAQISVRPQQFLDLMVNEGELLEKFGIEVVPITGIELIDTIKIIQKKEGEQIDALLAEIEETIDLSRIPDKRAMAAIELGFMKVAKRYSCHAIASDCWHTIRGEFGFGPWFVFGDLYDKGLPCTNECDIHGAITSLMALGALNNKSAAFLTDLTMRHPSNDNAELLWHMGFAKQLKDPSVEGHVIKTGEGHYRLKTGDLTILRFDGDHGDYFCFVGKGESIHGPETGGNYTYLQVEDWTKWEKKFVYGPYVHHVVGIYGDYRDALFDACRYLDIQYDTPDSTLFI
;
A
#
# COMPACT_ATOMS: atom_id res chain seq x y z
N MET A 1 0.38 -7.17 23.62
CA MET A 1 0.27 -5.89 22.89
C MET A 1 -0.63 -6.07 21.67
N PHE A 2 -1.36 -5.06 21.23
CA PHE A 2 -2.17 -5.15 20.01
C PHE A 2 -1.25 -5.14 18.79
N ASN A 3 -1.55 -5.96 17.78
CA ASN A 3 -0.81 -5.97 16.52
C ASN A 3 -1.74 -5.43 15.41
N PHE A 4 -1.29 -4.41 14.69
CA PHE A 4 -1.95 -3.80 13.54
C PHE A 4 -1.11 -3.94 12.26
N ASP A 5 -0.07 -4.78 12.27
CA ASP A 5 0.77 -5.04 11.10
C ASP A 5 -0.05 -5.42 9.87
N GLN A 6 0.49 -5.10 8.71
CA GLN A 6 -0.05 -5.57 7.44
C GLN A 6 0.03 -7.10 7.40
N PRO A 7 -1.06 -7.79 7.00
CA PRO A 7 -1.01 -9.23 6.81
C PRO A 7 -0.06 -9.57 5.64
N LYS A 8 0.45 -10.81 5.64
CA LYS A 8 1.22 -11.30 4.50
C LYS A 8 0.38 -11.30 3.24
N LEU A 9 0.95 -10.79 2.15
CA LEU A 9 0.31 -10.84 0.85
C LEU A 9 0.20 -12.31 0.38
N LYS A 10 -0.98 -12.70 -0.06
CA LYS A 10 -1.27 -14.01 -0.64
C LYS A 10 -1.25 -13.91 -2.16
N LEU A 11 -0.25 -14.51 -2.80
CA LEU A 11 -0.06 -14.48 -4.24
C LEU A 11 -0.51 -15.79 -4.89
N GLY A 12 -1.51 -15.74 -5.77
CA GLY A 12 -1.86 -16.83 -6.68
C GLY A 12 -0.89 -16.87 -7.86
N VAL A 13 -0.33 -18.04 -8.17
CA VAL A 13 0.54 -18.23 -9.35
C VAL A 13 -0.06 -19.28 -10.27
N ALA A 14 -0.46 -18.88 -11.47
CA ALA A 14 -1.09 -19.76 -12.45
C ALA A 14 -0.28 -19.82 -13.75
N TYR A 15 0.39 -20.92 -13.97
CA TYR A 15 1.18 -21.14 -15.19
C TYR A 15 0.25 -21.34 -16.39
N THR A 16 0.47 -20.61 -17.50
CA THR A 16 -0.30 -20.81 -18.73
C THR A 16 0.54 -21.42 -19.85
N ARG A 17 -0.08 -22.26 -20.66
CA ARG A 17 0.51 -22.81 -21.88
C ARG A 17 -0.57 -23.09 -22.91
N ARG A 18 -0.17 -23.07 -24.20
CA ARG A 18 -0.98 -23.52 -25.33
C ARG A 18 -0.60 -24.94 -25.71
N ASP A 19 -1.54 -25.87 -25.61
CA ASP A 19 -1.29 -27.31 -25.86
C ASP A 19 -0.94 -27.61 -27.32
N THR A 20 -1.39 -26.79 -28.25
CA THR A 20 -1.06 -26.97 -29.71
C THR A 20 0.32 -26.42 -30.06
N TRP A 21 1.00 -25.73 -29.14
CA TRP A 21 2.29 -25.05 -29.33
C TRP A 21 3.36 -25.57 -28.36
N MET A 22 3.36 -26.90 -28.12
CA MET A 22 4.30 -27.46 -27.16
C MET A 22 5.70 -27.53 -27.76
N ASN A 23 6.63 -26.91 -27.06
CA ASN A 23 8.05 -26.92 -27.35
C ASN A 23 8.83 -27.51 -26.17
N LYS A 24 10.14 -27.74 -26.36
CA LYS A 24 11.01 -28.41 -25.39
C LYS A 24 11.22 -27.56 -24.13
N GLU A 25 11.18 -26.26 -24.28
CA GLU A 25 11.52 -25.26 -23.25
C GLU A 25 10.39 -25.04 -22.26
N THR A 26 9.13 -25.37 -22.60
CA THR A 26 7.95 -25.09 -21.79
C THR A 26 8.07 -25.56 -20.33
N GLU A 27 8.50 -26.81 -20.11
CA GLU A 27 8.63 -27.37 -18.75
C GLU A 27 9.88 -26.82 -18.04
N SER A 28 10.99 -26.58 -18.76
CA SER A 28 12.19 -25.96 -18.17
C SER A 28 11.88 -24.55 -17.67
N ASN A 29 11.23 -23.72 -18.50
CA ASN A 29 10.83 -22.37 -18.15
C ASN A 29 9.95 -22.33 -16.90
N LYS A 30 8.94 -23.22 -16.81
CA LYS A 30 8.11 -23.34 -15.62
C LYS A 30 8.93 -23.63 -14.36
N ASN A 31 9.87 -24.56 -14.43
CA ASN A 31 10.72 -24.90 -13.29
C ASN A 31 11.61 -23.74 -12.85
N ASP A 32 12.14 -22.96 -13.79
CA ASP A 32 12.97 -21.80 -13.50
C ASP A 32 12.12 -20.66 -12.88
N ILE A 33 10.89 -20.47 -13.37
CA ILE A 33 9.92 -19.53 -12.79
C ILE A 33 9.59 -19.94 -11.33
N ILE A 34 9.28 -21.22 -11.08
CA ILE A 34 8.99 -21.72 -9.72
C ILE A 34 10.14 -21.39 -8.77
N LYS A 35 11.38 -21.66 -9.17
CA LYS A 35 12.57 -21.39 -8.35
C LYS A 35 12.72 -19.88 -8.06
N LYS A 36 12.68 -19.03 -9.09
CA LYS A 36 12.87 -17.58 -8.94
C LYS A 36 11.77 -16.97 -8.08
N VAL A 37 10.51 -17.29 -8.35
CA VAL A 37 9.36 -16.76 -7.59
C VAL A 37 9.41 -17.21 -6.13
N SER A 38 9.83 -18.46 -5.85
CA SER A 38 10.02 -18.95 -4.47
C SER A 38 11.10 -18.20 -3.71
N ILE A 39 12.18 -17.76 -4.38
CA ILE A 39 13.24 -16.94 -3.77
C ILE A 39 12.70 -15.54 -3.47
N LEU A 40 12.05 -14.90 -4.44
CA LEU A 40 11.48 -13.57 -4.29
C LEU A 40 10.37 -13.54 -3.24
N ALA A 41 9.55 -14.57 -3.15
CA ALA A 41 8.51 -14.65 -2.14
C ALA A 41 9.07 -14.65 -0.71
N LYS A 42 10.16 -15.37 -0.48
CA LYS A 42 10.84 -15.39 0.83
C LYS A 42 11.41 -14.03 1.20
N SER A 43 12.05 -13.33 0.25
CA SER A 43 12.64 -12.01 0.48
C SER A 43 11.58 -10.93 0.70
N GLN A 44 10.40 -11.10 0.12
CA GLN A 44 9.27 -10.16 0.21
C GLN A 44 8.22 -10.54 1.27
N ASP A 45 8.41 -11.62 2.01
CA ASP A 45 7.43 -12.13 3.00
C ASP A 45 6.03 -12.35 2.41
N ILE A 46 5.96 -13.11 1.29
CA ILE A 46 4.73 -13.44 0.55
C ILE A 46 4.37 -14.89 0.78
N GLU A 47 3.07 -15.17 0.89
CA GLU A 47 2.53 -16.53 0.86
C GLU A 47 2.10 -16.87 -0.58
N ILE A 48 2.62 -17.98 -1.13
CA ILE A 48 2.32 -18.42 -2.50
C ILE A 48 1.30 -19.56 -2.48
N PHE A 49 0.28 -19.44 -3.33
CA PHE A 49 -0.64 -20.50 -3.75
C PHE A 49 -0.49 -20.70 -5.25
N SER A 50 -0.39 -21.94 -5.71
CA SER A 50 0.00 -22.22 -7.09
C SER A 50 -0.92 -23.25 -7.75
N THR A 51 -1.02 -23.19 -9.08
CA THR A 51 -1.65 -24.29 -9.83
C THR A 51 -0.89 -25.61 -9.68
N GLU A 52 0.35 -25.62 -9.12
CA GLU A 52 1.05 -26.83 -8.73
C GLU A 52 0.36 -27.63 -7.63
N ASP A 53 -0.50 -26.97 -6.84
CA ASP A 53 -1.27 -27.58 -5.76
C ASP A 53 -2.54 -28.29 -6.26
N LEU A 54 -2.91 -28.08 -7.53
CA LEU A 54 -4.11 -28.63 -8.14
C LEU A 54 -3.87 -30.06 -8.68
N GLU A 55 -4.97 -30.81 -8.81
CA GLU A 55 -4.95 -32.10 -9.47
C GLU A 55 -4.69 -31.99 -10.98
N VAL A 56 -3.99 -32.98 -11.51
CA VAL A 56 -3.72 -33.07 -12.95
C VAL A 56 -4.98 -33.52 -13.69
N ARG A 57 -5.45 -32.68 -14.61
CA ARG A 57 -6.59 -33.02 -15.48
C ARG A 57 -6.13 -33.54 -16.84
N ARG A 58 -6.74 -34.64 -17.31
CA ARG A 58 -6.58 -35.16 -18.68
C ARG A 58 -7.75 -34.70 -19.56
N LYS A 59 -7.43 -34.31 -20.79
CA LYS A 59 -8.41 -33.86 -21.77
C LYS A 59 -8.09 -34.36 -23.16
N LYS A 60 -9.12 -34.45 -24.01
CA LYS A 60 -8.98 -34.73 -25.43
C LYS A 60 -8.91 -33.40 -26.18
N ILE A 61 -7.94 -33.27 -27.06
CA ILE A 61 -7.77 -32.11 -27.94
C ILE A 61 -7.65 -32.56 -29.39
N MET A 62 -8.06 -31.71 -30.32
CA MET A 62 -7.94 -31.95 -31.75
C MET A 62 -6.72 -31.21 -32.31
N ILE A 63 -5.78 -31.89 -32.89
CA ILE A 63 -4.63 -31.32 -33.59
C ILE A 63 -4.59 -31.92 -35.01
N THR A 64 -4.64 -31.08 -36.00
CA THR A 64 -4.60 -31.50 -37.44
C THR A 64 -5.54 -32.68 -37.76
N GLY A 65 -6.79 -32.58 -37.22
CA GLY A 65 -7.84 -33.58 -37.47
C GLY A 65 -7.69 -34.87 -36.66
N ARG A 66 -6.71 -34.97 -35.75
CA ARG A 66 -6.50 -36.12 -34.87
C ARG A 66 -6.88 -35.79 -33.44
N GLU A 67 -7.63 -36.71 -32.81
CA GLU A 67 -7.90 -36.63 -31.36
C GLU A 67 -6.67 -37.13 -30.58
N LEU A 68 -6.18 -36.31 -29.65
CA LEU A 68 -5.06 -36.61 -28.77
C LEU A 68 -5.47 -36.44 -27.31
N LEU A 69 -5.09 -37.39 -26.46
CA LEU A 69 -5.22 -37.25 -25.02
C LEU A 69 -4.03 -36.46 -24.47
N ARG A 70 -4.30 -35.33 -23.81
CA ARG A 70 -3.29 -34.46 -23.21
C ARG A 70 -3.53 -34.27 -21.70
N SER A 71 -2.44 -34.17 -20.96
CA SER A 71 -2.45 -33.76 -19.58
C SER A 71 -2.29 -32.23 -19.51
N ASN A 72 -3.04 -31.55 -18.65
CA ASN A 72 -2.81 -30.13 -18.39
C ASN A 72 -1.51 -29.86 -17.62
N ASN A 73 -0.89 -30.89 -16.98
CA ASN A 73 0.32 -30.76 -16.17
C ASN A 73 0.31 -29.55 -15.22
N LYS A 74 -0.88 -29.30 -14.62
CA LYS A 74 -1.07 -28.18 -13.69
C LYS A 74 -0.94 -26.77 -14.32
N TYR A 75 -1.00 -26.67 -15.66
CA TYR A 75 -1.16 -25.40 -16.36
C TYR A 75 -2.64 -25.06 -16.54
N ILE A 76 -2.95 -23.76 -16.66
CA ILE A 76 -4.24 -23.33 -17.21
C ILE A 76 -4.17 -23.36 -18.73
N THR A 77 -4.87 -24.31 -19.32
CA THR A 77 -4.82 -24.61 -20.76
C THR A 77 -6.18 -24.47 -21.47
N ASP A 78 -7.24 -24.26 -20.71
CA ASP A 78 -8.59 -23.99 -21.21
C ASP A 78 -9.49 -23.39 -20.12
N TYR A 79 -10.74 -23.12 -20.48
CA TYR A 79 -11.76 -22.58 -19.58
C TYR A 79 -11.95 -23.40 -18.28
N LYS A 80 -11.92 -24.75 -18.37
CA LYS A 80 -12.16 -25.62 -17.19
C LYS A 80 -11.01 -25.53 -16.20
N ASP A 81 -9.77 -25.46 -16.68
CA ASP A 81 -8.59 -25.27 -15.84
C ASP A 81 -8.66 -23.91 -15.15
N ALA A 82 -9.08 -22.86 -15.88
CA ALA A 82 -9.25 -21.52 -15.33
C ALA A 82 -10.26 -21.47 -14.17
N ILE A 83 -11.44 -22.11 -14.33
CA ILE A 83 -12.46 -22.18 -13.29
C ILE A 83 -11.96 -22.96 -12.07
N SER A 84 -11.27 -24.08 -12.25
CA SER A 84 -10.70 -24.85 -11.15
C SER A 84 -9.65 -24.06 -10.37
N ALA A 85 -8.78 -23.35 -11.08
CA ALA A 85 -7.78 -22.45 -10.47
C ALA A 85 -8.46 -21.29 -9.74
N ALA A 86 -9.49 -20.67 -10.32
CA ALA A 86 -10.23 -19.59 -9.70
C ALA A 86 -10.90 -20.03 -8.38
N ALA A 87 -11.54 -21.22 -8.37
CA ALA A 87 -12.16 -21.76 -7.16
C ALA A 87 -11.13 -21.97 -6.04
N TYR A 88 -9.97 -22.53 -6.37
CA TYR A 88 -8.88 -22.72 -5.42
C TYR A 88 -8.33 -21.39 -4.88
N PHE A 89 -8.04 -20.44 -5.74
CA PHE A 89 -7.51 -19.13 -5.30
C PHE A 89 -8.53 -18.31 -4.52
N LYS A 90 -9.83 -18.43 -4.81
CA LYS A 90 -10.91 -17.83 -3.99
C LYS A 90 -10.95 -18.45 -2.59
N GLU A 91 -10.82 -19.78 -2.47
CA GLU A 91 -10.74 -20.47 -1.17
C GLU A 91 -9.55 -19.99 -0.34
N LYS A 92 -8.42 -19.73 -1.00
CA LYS A 92 -7.20 -19.20 -0.34
C LYS A 92 -7.24 -17.70 -0.09
N GLU A 93 -8.24 -16.98 -0.62
CA GLU A 93 -8.39 -15.52 -0.52
C GLU A 93 -7.15 -14.78 -1.02
N VAL A 94 -6.64 -15.14 -2.22
CA VAL A 94 -5.45 -14.48 -2.76
C VAL A 94 -5.67 -12.98 -2.99
N ASP A 95 -4.63 -12.19 -2.71
CA ASP A 95 -4.63 -10.73 -2.86
C ASP A 95 -4.25 -10.28 -4.27
N ALA A 96 -3.49 -11.11 -4.99
CA ALA A 96 -2.98 -10.83 -6.32
C ALA A 96 -2.77 -12.12 -7.11
N LEU A 97 -2.68 -11.99 -8.42
CA LEU A 97 -2.47 -13.09 -9.35
C LEU A 97 -1.25 -12.81 -10.24
N PHE A 98 -0.33 -13.77 -10.31
CA PHE A 98 0.73 -13.80 -11.30
C PHE A 98 0.48 -14.90 -12.32
N VAL A 99 0.45 -14.56 -13.61
CA VAL A 99 0.28 -15.52 -14.71
C VAL A 99 1.50 -15.49 -15.62
N PRO A 100 2.53 -16.32 -15.35
CA PRO A 100 3.65 -16.48 -16.25
C PRO A 100 3.28 -17.36 -17.46
N PHE A 101 3.76 -16.94 -18.64
CA PHE A 101 3.57 -17.61 -19.91
C PHE A 101 4.74 -18.55 -20.18
N ALA A 102 4.57 -19.83 -19.92
CA ALA A 102 5.65 -20.81 -20.15
C ALA A 102 5.94 -21.05 -21.64
N ASN A 103 4.97 -20.77 -22.51
CA ASN A 103 5.09 -20.63 -23.95
C ASN A 103 4.08 -19.56 -24.43
N TYR A 104 3.51 -19.66 -25.64
CA TYR A 104 2.50 -18.75 -26.17
C TYR A 104 1.34 -18.50 -25.17
N GLY A 105 1.01 -19.46 -24.33
CA GLY A 105 -0.09 -19.36 -23.37
C GLY A 105 -1.48 -19.53 -23.97
N GLN A 106 -2.50 -19.43 -23.12
CA GLN A 106 -3.92 -19.58 -23.51
C GLN A 106 -4.71 -18.36 -23.04
N GLU A 107 -4.90 -17.39 -23.92
CA GLU A 107 -5.48 -16.09 -23.63
C GLU A 107 -6.89 -16.14 -23.03
N GLU A 108 -7.74 -17.08 -23.51
CA GLU A 108 -9.08 -17.30 -22.96
C GLU A 108 -9.03 -17.73 -21.49
N ALA A 109 -8.16 -18.68 -21.15
CA ALA A 109 -8.04 -19.20 -19.82
C ALA A 109 -7.50 -18.13 -18.85
N VAL A 110 -6.50 -17.35 -19.29
CA VAL A 110 -5.94 -16.23 -18.54
C VAL A 110 -7.01 -15.18 -18.22
N ALA A 111 -7.75 -14.72 -19.24
CA ALA A 111 -8.78 -13.72 -19.05
C ALA A 111 -9.94 -14.23 -18.18
N LYS A 112 -10.32 -15.50 -18.33
CA LYS A 112 -11.38 -16.09 -17.49
C LYS A 112 -10.95 -16.18 -16.02
N LEU A 113 -9.74 -16.67 -15.76
CA LEU A 113 -9.21 -16.72 -14.40
C LEU A 113 -9.15 -15.35 -13.74
N ALA A 114 -8.60 -14.35 -14.46
CA ALA A 114 -8.48 -13.00 -13.96
C ALA A 114 -9.84 -12.36 -13.65
N LYS A 115 -10.84 -12.56 -14.53
CA LYS A 115 -12.19 -12.05 -14.32
C LYS A 115 -12.88 -12.66 -13.09
N GLU A 116 -12.64 -13.95 -12.83
CA GLU A 116 -13.25 -14.63 -11.68
C GLU A 116 -12.67 -14.16 -10.34
N LEU A 117 -11.41 -13.70 -10.31
CA LEU A 117 -10.72 -13.32 -9.07
C LEU A 117 -10.87 -11.81 -8.76
N ASP A 118 -10.87 -10.96 -9.80
CA ASP A 118 -10.93 -9.49 -9.68
C ASP A 118 -9.88 -8.90 -8.70
N VAL A 119 -8.66 -9.41 -8.81
CA VAL A 119 -7.48 -8.95 -8.04
C VAL A 119 -6.41 -8.41 -8.98
N PRO A 120 -5.42 -7.64 -8.52
CA PRO A 120 -4.28 -7.23 -9.33
C PRO A 120 -3.66 -8.42 -10.06
N LEU A 121 -3.44 -8.24 -11.37
CA LEU A 121 -2.92 -9.28 -12.27
C LEU A 121 -1.56 -8.86 -12.83
N LEU A 122 -0.55 -9.70 -12.63
CA LEU A 122 0.73 -9.62 -13.33
C LEU A 122 0.78 -10.66 -14.45
N ILE A 123 1.18 -10.22 -15.66
CA ILE A 123 1.53 -11.10 -16.77
C ILE A 123 2.98 -10.89 -17.19
N TRP A 124 3.66 -11.96 -17.52
CA TRP A 124 5.02 -11.95 -18.02
C TRP A 124 5.32 -13.23 -18.78
N GLY A 125 6.27 -13.19 -19.74
CA GLY A 125 6.79 -14.34 -20.43
C GLY A 125 8.27 -14.18 -20.77
N PRO A 126 9.04 -15.29 -20.77
CA PRO A 126 10.48 -15.26 -20.98
C PRO A 126 10.83 -14.75 -22.38
N ARG A 127 11.99 -14.09 -22.46
CA ARG A 127 12.59 -13.70 -23.73
C ARG A 127 13.03 -14.94 -24.51
N ASP A 128 12.62 -15.02 -25.76
CA ASP A 128 13.13 -16.06 -26.66
C ASP A 128 14.56 -15.75 -27.09
N GLY A 129 15.34 -16.80 -27.27
CA GLY A 129 16.66 -16.73 -27.86
C GLY A 129 16.62 -16.50 -29.39
N ILE A 130 17.70 -16.89 -30.06
CA ILE A 130 17.82 -16.74 -31.52
C ILE A 130 16.84 -17.67 -32.22
N ALA A 131 16.03 -17.11 -33.13
CA ALA A 131 15.15 -17.91 -33.96
C ALA A 131 15.96 -18.79 -34.94
N SER A 132 15.46 -19.99 -35.24
CA SER A 132 16.11 -20.88 -36.21
C SER A 132 16.12 -20.24 -37.61
N PRO A 133 17.27 -20.23 -38.30
CA PRO A 133 17.34 -19.72 -39.68
C PRO A 133 16.83 -20.77 -40.72
N THR A 134 16.62 -22.01 -40.33
CA THR A 134 16.34 -23.12 -41.24
C THR A 134 14.97 -23.77 -41.09
N ASP A 135 14.27 -23.46 -39.99
CA ASP A 135 12.92 -23.97 -39.72
C ASP A 135 12.04 -22.86 -39.07
N THR A 136 10.81 -23.20 -38.73
CA THR A 136 9.84 -22.29 -38.12
C THR A 136 9.83 -22.37 -36.58
N TYR A 137 10.82 -23.02 -35.99
CA TYR A 137 10.89 -23.23 -34.54
C TYR A 137 11.21 -21.95 -33.81
N ARG A 138 10.40 -21.65 -32.79
CA ARG A 138 10.61 -20.62 -31.78
C ARG A 138 10.54 -21.24 -30.40
N PRO A 139 11.46 -20.88 -29.47
CA PRO A 139 11.53 -21.53 -28.16
C PRO A 139 10.25 -21.43 -27.35
N THR A 140 9.65 -20.27 -27.23
CA THR A 140 8.40 -20.10 -26.46
C THR A 140 7.31 -19.38 -27.23
N ASP A 141 7.65 -18.39 -28.06
CA ASP A 141 6.72 -17.44 -28.69
C ASP A 141 5.85 -16.69 -27.65
N SER A 142 6.39 -16.54 -26.43
CA SER A 142 5.67 -15.99 -25.27
C SER A 142 5.26 -14.53 -25.44
N GLN A 143 6.11 -13.72 -26.08
CA GLN A 143 5.81 -12.31 -26.35
C GLN A 143 4.59 -12.16 -27.25
N CYS A 144 4.48 -12.99 -28.29
CA CYS A 144 3.31 -13.01 -29.16
C CYS A 144 2.05 -13.39 -28.38
N GLY A 145 2.16 -14.39 -27.51
CA GLY A 145 1.08 -14.81 -26.61
C GLY A 145 0.63 -13.73 -25.63
N ILE A 146 1.57 -12.97 -25.07
CA ILE A 146 1.27 -11.82 -24.19
C ILE A 146 0.49 -10.73 -24.97
N PHE A 147 0.88 -10.40 -26.21
CA PHE A 147 0.15 -9.44 -27.03
C PHE A 147 -1.28 -9.91 -27.33
N ALA A 148 -1.46 -11.21 -27.59
CA ALA A 148 -2.78 -11.79 -27.78
C ALA A 148 -3.61 -11.71 -26.49
N ALA A 149 -3.05 -12.16 -25.37
CA ALA A 149 -3.73 -12.16 -24.07
C ALA A 149 -4.07 -10.72 -23.60
N SER A 150 -3.16 -9.76 -23.76
CA SER A 150 -3.41 -8.37 -23.38
C SER A 150 -4.57 -7.75 -24.16
N LYS A 151 -4.75 -8.12 -25.43
CA LYS A 151 -5.92 -7.70 -26.22
C LYS A 151 -7.22 -8.29 -25.66
N VAL A 152 -7.19 -9.56 -25.24
CA VAL A 152 -8.37 -10.23 -24.67
C VAL A 152 -8.70 -9.66 -23.29
N LEU A 153 -7.70 -9.48 -22.42
CA LEU A 153 -7.87 -8.84 -21.10
C LEU A 153 -8.54 -7.46 -21.22
N ARG A 154 -8.08 -6.61 -22.14
CA ARG A 154 -8.71 -5.31 -22.40
C ARG A 154 -10.16 -5.42 -22.88
N ARG A 155 -10.49 -6.41 -23.70
CA ARG A 155 -11.89 -6.65 -24.11
C ARG A 155 -12.81 -7.05 -22.96
N TYR A 156 -12.26 -7.74 -21.94
CA TYR A 156 -12.98 -8.06 -20.71
C TYR A 156 -12.98 -6.91 -19.68
N GLY A 157 -12.33 -5.77 -19.99
CA GLY A 157 -12.19 -4.65 -19.06
C GLY A 157 -11.25 -4.94 -17.87
N ILE A 158 -10.38 -5.96 -18.00
CA ILE A 158 -9.48 -6.38 -16.93
C ILE A 158 -8.21 -5.52 -16.97
N LYS A 159 -7.87 -4.92 -15.85
CA LYS A 159 -6.60 -4.23 -15.63
C LYS A 159 -5.51 -5.25 -15.34
N PHE A 160 -4.31 -4.97 -15.80
CA PHE A 160 -3.14 -5.84 -15.57
C PHE A 160 -1.85 -5.02 -15.59
N THR A 161 -0.85 -5.53 -14.87
CA THR A 161 0.54 -5.09 -14.93
C THR A 161 1.32 -6.06 -15.82
N HIS A 162 2.33 -5.55 -16.50
CA HIS A 162 3.18 -6.33 -17.40
C HIS A 162 4.65 -6.03 -17.08
N ILE A 163 5.45 -7.08 -16.94
CA ILE A 163 6.89 -6.95 -16.92
C ILE A 163 7.40 -7.08 -18.37
N GLU A 164 8.28 -6.18 -18.76
CA GLU A 164 8.95 -6.19 -20.05
C GLU A 164 9.52 -7.57 -20.38
N ASN A 165 9.50 -7.95 -21.67
CA ASN A 165 9.98 -9.27 -22.12
C ASN A 165 11.49 -9.40 -21.88
N CYS A 166 11.88 -10.13 -20.85
CA CYS A 166 13.23 -10.33 -20.35
C CYS A 166 13.45 -11.77 -19.92
N GLU A 167 14.68 -12.15 -19.59
CA GLU A 167 14.96 -13.44 -18.98
C GLU A 167 14.55 -13.44 -17.50
N ILE A 168 14.22 -14.63 -16.94
CA ILE A 168 13.74 -14.77 -15.55
C ILE A 168 14.77 -14.30 -14.51
N ASN A 169 16.06 -14.31 -14.86
CA ASN A 169 17.14 -13.91 -13.97
C ASN A 169 17.62 -12.46 -14.19
N ASP A 170 17.01 -11.75 -15.13
CA ASP A 170 17.31 -10.34 -15.35
C ASP A 170 16.83 -9.47 -14.16
N VAL A 171 17.54 -8.38 -13.91
CA VAL A 171 17.18 -7.38 -12.92
C VAL A 171 15.80 -6.78 -13.21
N ILE A 172 15.45 -6.60 -14.50
CA ILE A 172 14.14 -6.08 -14.96
C ILE A 172 13.00 -6.96 -14.44
N PHE A 173 13.16 -8.30 -14.45
CA PHE A 173 12.16 -9.20 -13.89
C PHE A 173 11.99 -8.98 -12.38
N GLU A 174 13.10 -8.93 -11.65
CA GLU A 174 13.08 -8.79 -10.19
C GLU A 174 12.48 -7.44 -9.76
N GLU A 175 12.89 -6.34 -10.38
CA GLU A 175 12.35 -5.00 -10.13
C GLU A 175 10.86 -4.93 -10.46
N GLY A 176 10.45 -5.40 -11.65
CA GLY A 176 9.04 -5.39 -12.04
C GLY A 176 8.17 -6.29 -11.16
N PHE A 177 8.68 -7.45 -10.71
CA PHE A 177 7.98 -8.30 -9.76
C PHE A 177 7.83 -7.62 -8.40
N ASN A 178 8.89 -6.98 -7.88
CA ASN A 178 8.85 -6.28 -6.60
C ASN A 178 7.87 -5.10 -6.64
N THR A 179 7.90 -4.28 -7.69
CA THR A 179 6.94 -3.19 -7.91
C THR A 179 5.50 -3.70 -7.95
N PHE A 180 5.25 -4.82 -8.65
CA PHE A 180 3.91 -5.42 -8.66
C PHE A 180 3.46 -5.89 -7.26
N ILE A 181 4.36 -6.47 -6.46
CA ILE A 181 4.03 -6.89 -5.09
C ILE A 181 3.70 -5.67 -4.21
N GLU A 182 4.44 -4.57 -4.34
CA GLU A 182 4.12 -3.31 -3.66
C GLU A 182 2.75 -2.77 -4.10
N THR A 183 2.48 -2.75 -5.41
CA THR A 183 1.16 -2.42 -5.97
C THR A 183 0.05 -3.26 -5.35
N ALA A 184 0.23 -4.57 -5.31
CA ALA A 184 -0.78 -5.49 -4.78
C ALA A 184 -1.04 -5.26 -3.28
N ARG A 185 0.00 -4.94 -2.49
CA ARG A 185 -0.13 -4.58 -1.08
C ARG A 185 -0.89 -3.28 -0.87
N ILE A 186 -0.61 -2.25 -1.67
CA ILE A 186 -1.34 -0.98 -1.63
C ILE A 186 -2.82 -1.22 -1.93
N VAL A 187 -3.14 -1.97 -2.99
CA VAL A 187 -4.52 -2.30 -3.36
C VAL A 187 -5.20 -3.13 -2.27
N SER A 188 -4.51 -4.13 -1.69
CA SER A 188 -5.05 -4.96 -0.60
C SER A 188 -5.30 -4.12 0.67
N ALA A 189 -4.35 -3.25 1.05
CA ALA A 189 -4.51 -2.35 2.18
C ALA A 189 -5.71 -1.41 2.00
N PHE A 190 -5.86 -0.83 0.80
CA PHE A 190 -6.97 0.04 0.48
C PHE A 190 -8.33 -0.68 0.52
N LYS A 191 -8.46 -1.83 -0.17
CA LYS A 191 -9.73 -2.57 -0.29
C LYS A 191 -10.12 -3.35 0.97
N LYS A 192 -9.15 -3.99 1.64
CA LYS A 192 -9.43 -4.90 2.76
C LYS A 192 -9.32 -4.24 4.13
N ARG A 193 -8.67 -3.08 4.21
CA ARG A 193 -8.48 -2.34 5.46
C ARG A 193 -9.17 -0.98 5.48
N GLY A 194 -10.05 -0.71 4.55
CA GLY A 194 -10.79 0.54 4.41
C GLY A 194 -11.88 0.76 5.48
N ARG A 195 -11.63 0.36 6.75
CA ARG A 195 -12.52 0.61 7.88
C ARG A 195 -11.84 1.58 8.84
N ILE A 196 -12.34 2.84 8.90
CA ILE A 196 -11.69 3.98 9.54
C ILE A 196 -12.52 4.45 10.73
N ALA A 197 -11.92 4.51 11.92
CA ALA A 197 -12.55 5.07 13.11
C ALA A 197 -12.50 6.61 13.02
N GLN A 198 -13.65 7.26 12.89
CA GLN A 198 -13.76 8.70 13.12
C GLN A 198 -14.08 8.94 14.58
N ILE A 199 -13.13 9.50 15.34
CA ILE A 199 -13.30 9.75 16.75
C ILE A 199 -13.62 11.22 16.99
N SER A 200 -14.83 11.46 17.54
CA SER A 200 -15.40 12.81 17.69
C SER A 200 -15.75 13.46 16.34
N VAL A 201 -15.67 14.76 16.24
CA VAL A 201 -16.12 15.52 15.07
C VAL A 201 -14.97 16.36 14.53
N ARG A 202 -14.98 16.59 13.22
CA ARG A 202 -14.07 17.52 12.56
C ARG A 202 -14.20 18.90 13.19
N PRO A 203 -13.09 19.58 13.55
CA PRO A 203 -13.16 20.96 14.04
C PRO A 203 -13.83 21.90 13.02
N GLN A 204 -14.58 22.87 13.50
CA GLN A 204 -15.40 23.75 12.64
C GLN A 204 -14.58 24.47 11.57
N GLN A 205 -13.37 24.88 11.88
CA GLN A 205 -12.50 25.65 11.00
C GLN A 205 -11.83 24.85 9.88
N PHE A 206 -11.89 23.53 9.91
CA PHE A 206 -11.29 22.64 8.89
C PHE A 206 -12.33 22.21 7.85
N LEU A 207 -12.94 23.17 7.14
CA LEU A 207 -13.92 22.87 6.08
C LEU A 207 -13.30 22.10 4.91
N ASP A 208 -12.03 22.27 4.68
CA ASP A 208 -11.22 21.59 3.68
C ASP A 208 -11.07 20.08 3.92
N LEU A 209 -11.36 19.60 5.13
CA LEU A 209 -11.34 18.17 5.48
C LEU A 209 -12.73 17.50 5.41
N MET A 210 -13.72 18.13 4.78
CA MET A 210 -15.01 17.48 4.56
C MET A 210 -14.88 16.35 3.55
N VAL A 211 -15.54 15.22 3.84
CA VAL A 211 -15.57 14.07 2.96
C VAL A 211 -17.01 13.65 2.67
N ASN A 212 -17.23 12.96 1.55
CA ASN A 212 -18.49 12.31 1.24
C ASN A 212 -18.40 10.82 1.62
N GLU A 213 -18.78 10.49 2.85
CA GLU A 213 -18.73 9.12 3.38
C GLU A 213 -19.57 8.14 2.54
N GLY A 214 -20.70 8.59 1.98
CA GLY A 214 -21.53 7.78 1.10
C GLY A 214 -20.80 7.38 -0.18
N GLU A 215 -20.10 8.30 -0.81
CA GLU A 215 -19.30 8.02 -2.00
C GLU A 215 -18.09 7.12 -1.70
N LEU A 216 -17.42 7.32 -0.56
CA LEU A 216 -16.31 6.46 -0.14
C LEU A 216 -16.77 5.01 0.00
N LEU A 217 -17.96 4.78 0.58
CA LEU A 217 -18.53 3.45 0.68
C LEU A 217 -18.95 2.88 -0.68
N GLU A 218 -19.68 3.66 -1.48
CA GLU A 218 -20.23 3.20 -2.77
C GLU A 218 -19.15 2.92 -3.82
N LYS A 219 -18.11 3.77 -3.90
CA LYS A 219 -17.05 3.64 -4.90
C LYS A 219 -15.94 2.68 -4.48
N PHE A 220 -15.58 2.69 -3.20
CA PHE A 220 -14.37 2.03 -2.72
C PHE A 220 -14.60 0.99 -1.64
N GLY A 221 -15.81 0.88 -1.09
CA GLY A 221 -16.11 0.01 0.03
C GLY A 221 -15.45 0.49 1.36
N ILE A 222 -15.07 1.76 1.44
CA ILE A 222 -14.48 2.34 2.64
C ILE A 222 -15.58 2.73 3.62
N GLU A 223 -15.50 2.20 4.83
CA GLU A 223 -16.44 2.48 5.91
C GLU A 223 -15.85 3.48 6.91
N VAL A 224 -16.54 4.59 7.14
CA VAL A 224 -16.26 5.52 8.24
C VAL A 224 -17.11 5.12 9.45
N VAL A 225 -16.45 4.79 10.55
CA VAL A 225 -17.11 4.33 11.79
C VAL A 225 -17.11 5.47 12.81
N PRO A 226 -18.26 6.13 13.05
CA PRO A 226 -18.33 7.25 14.00
C PRO A 226 -18.26 6.73 15.44
N ILE A 227 -17.34 7.26 16.22
CA ILE A 227 -17.10 6.92 17.63
C ILE A 227 -17.10 8.22 18.44
N THR A 228 -17.82 8.25 19.55
CA THR A 228 -17.89 9.45 20.38
C THR A 228 -16.61 9.65 21.19
N GLY A 229 -16.20 10.90 21.39
CA GLY A 229 -15.10 11.24 22.28
C GLY A 229 -15.30 10.73 23.71
N ILE A 230 -16.57 10.68 24.19
CA ILE A 230 -16.93 10.14 25.50
C ILE A 230 -16.55 8.67 25.62
N GLU A 231 -16.82 7.85 24.59
CA GLU A 231 -16.45 6.43 24.60
C GLU A 231 -14.95 6.23 24.68
N LEU A 232 -14.17 7.03 23.96
CA LEU A 232 -12.71 7.00 24.04
C LEU A 232 -12.25 7.35 25.47
N ILE A 233 -12.72 8.47 26.04
CA ILE A 233 -12.36 8.92 27.39
C ILE A 233 -12.70 7.86 28.44
N ASP A 234 -13.90 7.27 28.38
CA ASP A 234 -14.29 6.20 29.30
C ASP A 234 -13.40 4.95 29.17
N THR A 235 -13.02 4.60 27.94
CA THR A 235 -12.08 3.51 27.69
C THR A 235 -10.71 3.80 28.30
N ILE A 236 -10.18 5.02 28.14
CA ILE A 236 -8.90 5.46 28.75
C ILE A 236 -8.99 5.40 30.27
N LYS A 237 -10.06 5.90 30.90
CA LYS A 237 -10.25 5.88 32.36
C LYS A 237 -10.32 4.45 32.91
N ILE A 238 -10.89 3.51 32.15
CA ILE A 238 -10.91 2.09 32.52
C ILE A 238 -9.50 1.52 32.46
N ILE A 239 -8.71 1.84 31.43
CA ILE A 239 -7.32 1.41 31.29
C ILE A 239 -6.47 1.92 32.46
N GLN A 240 -6.56 3.22 32.79
CA GLN A 240 -5.85 3.80 33.92
C GLN A 240 -6.11 3.07 35.25
N LYS A 241 -7.35 2.57 35.43
CA LYS A 241 -7.74 1.86 36.68
C LYS A 241 -7.33 0.40 36.69
N LYS A 242 -7.28 -0.28 35.55
CA LYS A 242 -7.23 -1.75 35.49
C LYS A 242 -5.98 -2.32 34.81
N GLU A 243 -5.21 -1.51 34.07
CA GLU A 243 -4.18 -2.01 33.15
C GLU A 243 -2.80 -1.39 33.41
N GLY A 244 -2.44 -1.25 34.69
CA GLY A 244 -1.17 -0.64 35.11
C GLY A 244 0.06 -1.28 34.49
N GLU A 245 0.10 -2.61 34.36
CA GLU A 245 1.21 -3.34 33.74
C GLU A 245 1.38 -3.03 32.24
N GLN A 246 0.27 -2.88 31.51
CA GLN A 246 0.33 -2.52 30.09
C GLN A 246 0.81 -1.07 29.88
N ILE A 247 0.36 -0.16 30.77
CA ILE A 247 0.83 1.23 30.79
C ILE A 247 2.34 1.27 31.05
N ASP A 248 2.83 0.53 32.06
CA ASP A 248 4.25 0.52 32.42
C ASP A 248 5.11 -0.09 31.30
N ALA A 249 4.63 -1.15 30.64
CA ALA A 249 5.34 -1.74 29.51
C ALA A 249 5.43 -0.79 28.32
N LEU A 250 4.36 -0.07 27.98
CA LEU A 250 4.36 0.91 26.90
C LEU A 250 5.26 2.11 27.21
N LEU A 251 5.23 2.60 28.45
CA LEU A 251 6.14 3.67 28.90
C LEU A 251 7.60 3.27 28.77
N ALA A 252 7.95 2.06 29.22
CA ALA A 252 9.33 1.56 29.10
C ALA A 252 9.79 1.52 27.64
N GLU A 253 8.92 1.10 26.71
CA GLU A 253 9.21 1.09 25.27
C GLU A 253 9.43 2.51 24.72
N ILE A 254 8.58 3.47 25.07
CA ILE A 254 8.71 4.85 24.58
C ILE A 254 9.96 5.50 25.14
N GLU A 255 10.22 5.34 26.43
CA GLU A 255 11.35 5.96 27.13
C GLU A 255 12.73 5.40 26.71
N GLU A 256 12.79 4.31 25.92
CA GLU A 256 14.03 3.87 25.28
C GLU A 256 14.63 4.93 24.32
N THR A 257 13.78 5.74 23.68
CA THR A 257 14.21 6.65 22.62
C THR A 257 13.69 8.08 22.76
N ILE A 258 12.71 8.32 23.63
CA ILE A 258 12.01 9.60 23.78
C ILE A 258 11.97 10.02 25.25
N ASP A 259 12.42 11.23 25.56
CA ASP A 259 12.32 11.81 26.90
C ASP A 259 10.90 12.30 27.20
N LEU A 260 10.26 11.70 28.20
CA LEU A 260 8.92 12.03 28.69
C LEU A 260 8.92 12.87 29.98
N SER A 261 10.05 13.38 30.42
CA SER A 261 10.18 14.09 31.72
C SER A 261 9.37 15.38 31.79
N ARG A 262 9.00 15.96 30.63
CA ARG A 262 8.30 17.26 30.55
C ARG A 262 6.78 17.12 30.45
N ILE A 263 6.26 15.92 30.18
CA ILE A 263 4.80 15.71 30.12
C ILE A 263 4.23 15.63 31.54
N PRO A 264 3.10 16.32 31.84
CA PRO A 264 2.56 16.36 33.21
C PRO A 264 2.16 14.99 33.77
N ASP A 265 1.58 14.14 32.92
CA ASP A 265 1.17 12.78 33.29
C ASP A 265 1.49 11.79 32.15
N LYS A 266 2.69 11.22 32.20
CA LYS A 266 3.12 10.22 31.21
C LYS A 266 2.29 8.93 31.26
N ARG A 267 1.73 8.57 32.43
CA ARG A 267 0.85 7.40 32.54
C ARG A 267 -0.47 7.63 31.84
N ALA A 268 -1.03 8.86 31.95
CA ALA A 268 -2.22 9.22 31.16
C ALA A 268 -1.93 9.20 29.66
N MET A 269 -0.76 9.67 29.23
CA MET A 269 -0.35 9.62 27.81
C MET A 269 -0.31 8.17 27.28
N ALA A 270 0.33 7.25 27.99
CA ALA A 270 0.33 5.85 27.58
C ALA A 270 -1.07 5.20 27.64
N ALA A 271 -1.91 5.58 28.61
CA ALA A 271 -3.30 5.11 28.65
C ALA A 271 -4.15 5.64 27.49
N ILE A 272 -3.87 6.86 27.01
CA ILE A 272 -4.50 7.44 25.81
C ILE A 272 -4.15 6.60 24.59
N GLU A 273 -2.90 6.23 24.39
CA GLU A 273 -2.46 5.40 23.27
C GLU A 273 -3.14 4.02 23.28
N LEU A 274 -3.11 3.34 24.43
CA LEU A 274 -3.83 2.07 24.61
C LEU A 274 -5.35 2.22 24.38
N GLY A 275 -5.91 3.38 24.72
CA GLY A 275 -7.33 3.71 24.48
C GLY A 275 -7.66 3.73 22.99
N PHE A 276 -6.87 4.43 22.19
CA PHE A 276 -7.02 4.45 20.73
C PHE A 276 -6.89 3.04 20.13
N MET A 277 -5.86 2.29 20.53
CA MET A 277 -5.66 0.91 20.05
C MET A 277 -6.86 0.00 20.40
N LYS A 278 -7.41 0.10 21.60
CA LYS A 278 -8.57 -0.72 22.03
C LYS A 278 -9.84 -0.35 21.30
N VAL A 279 -10.06 0.95 21.07
CA VAL A 279 -11.24 1.41 20.32
C VAL A 279 -11.13 0.95 18.87
N ALA A 280 -9.98 1.14 18.22
CA ALA A 280 -9.76 0.64 16.86
C ALA A 280 -10.02 -0.87 16.75
N LYS A 281 -9.49 -1.67 17.68
CA LYS A 281 -9.70 -3.11 17.70
C LYS A 281 -11.15 -3.50 17.96
N ARG A 282 -11.85 -2.83 18.88
CA ARG A 282 -13.27 -3.08 19.21
C ARG A 282 -14.15 -2.97 17.97
N TYR A 283 -13.88 -2.00 17.11
CA TYR A 283 -14.65 -1.73 15.91
C TYR A 283 -14.03 -2.31 14.64
N SER A 284 -12.95 -3.09 14.76
CA SER A 284 -12.20 -3.66 13.62
C SER A 284 -11.75 -2.59 12.63
N CYS A 285 -11.32 -1.42 13.14
CA CYS A 285 -10.79 -0.33 12.33
C CYS A 285 -9.28 -0.47 12.16
N HIS A 286 -8.78 -0.05 11.01
CA HIS A 286 -7.37 -0.18 10.64
C HIS A 286 -6.66 1.18 10.50
N ALA A 287 -7.42 2.26 10.61
CA ALA A 287 -6.94 3.61 10.71
C ALA A 287 -7.88 4.43 11.59
N ILE A 288 -7.40 5.55 12.08
CA ILE A 288 -8.13 6.49 12.93
C ILE A 288 -8.03 7.89 12.31
N ALA A 289 -9.15 8.63 12.32
CA ALA A 289 -9.20 10.06 12.09
C ALA A 289 -9.82 10.71 13.33
N SER A 290 -9.05 11.47 14.10
CA SER A 290 -9.48 11.93 15.43
C SER A 290 -9.41 13.43 15.60
N ASP A 291 -10.37 13.98 16.35
CA ASP A 291 -10.26 15.31 16.93
C ASP A 291 -9.09 15.35 17.93
N CYS A 292 -8.07 16.12 17.61
CA CYS A 292 -6.90 16.32 18.46
C CYS A 292 -6.96 17.60 19.31
N TRP A 293 -7.90 18.51 19.01
CA TRP A 293 -7.97 19.84 19.62
C TRP A 293 -8.78 19.89 20.91
N HIS A 294 -9.87 19.14 21.00
CA HIS A 294 -10.87 19.34 22.05
C HIS A 294 -10.99 18.13 22.98
N THR A 295 -11.21 16.93 22.44
CA THR A 295 -11.58 15.75 23.21
C THR A 295 -10.54 15.36 24.26
N ILE A 296 -9.34 15.02 23.83
CA ILE A 296 -8.26 14.57 24.75
C ILE A 296 -7.70 15.73 25.55
N ARG A 297 -7.44 16.86 24.89
CA ARG A 297 -6.87 18.03 25.54
C ARG A 297 -7.82 18.62 26.61
N GLY A 298 -9.13 18.59 26.35
CA GLY A 298 -10.13 19.06 27.32
C GLY A 298 -10.19 18.20 28.58
N GLU A 299 -9.98 16.89 28.49
CA GLU A 299 -10.06 15.97 29.61
C GLU A 299 -8.71 15.85 30.37
N PHE A 300 -7.59 15.79 29.65
CA PHE A 300 -6.28 15.48 30.23
C PHE A 300 -5.32 16.67 30.33
N GLY A 301 -5.68 17.84 29.78
CA GLY A 301 -4.89 19.06 29.83
C GLY A 301 -3.71 19.13 28.86
N PHE A 302 -3.50 18.09 28.03
CA PHE A 302 -2.51 18.05 26.96
C PHE A 302 -3.09 17.29 25.75
N GLY A 303 -2.52 17.53 24.54
CA GLY A 303 -3.00 16.91 23.32
C GLY A 303 -2.41 15.53 23.07
N PRO A 304 -3.00 14.73 22.18
CA PRO A 304 -2.56 13.37 21.87
C PRO A 304 -1.52 13.30 20.74
N TRP A 305 -0.90 14.41 20.38
CA TRP A 305 -0.15 14.52 19.12
C TRP A 305 1.02 13.55 19.03
N PHE A 306 1.88 13.43 20.06
CA PHE A 306 2.94 12.42 20.08
C PHE A 306 2.36 11.00 19.96
N VAL A 307 1.24 10.74 20.63
CA VAL A 307 0.55 9.43 20.58
C VAL A 307 0.13 9.09 19.14
N PHE A 308 -0.37 10.07 18.37
CA PHE A 308 -0.72 9.83 16.98
C PHE A 308 0.48 9.36 16.14
N GLY A 309 1.65 9.98 16.35
CA GLY A 309 2.89 9.54 15.73
C GLY A 309 3.33 8.14 16.16
N ASP A 310 3.25 7.83 17.46
CA ASP A 310 3.63 6.51 17.97
C ASP A 310 2.70 5.39 17.50
N LEU A 311 1.43 5.69 17.26
CA LEU A 311 0.47 4.75 16.66
C LEU A 311 0.86 4.33 15.23
N TYR A 312 1.51 5.22 14.44
CA TYR A 312 2.08 4.83 13.14
C TYR A 312 3.18 3.77 13.30
N ASP A 313 4.00 3.84 14.35
CA ASP A 313 5.00 2.81 14.66
C ASP A 313 4.37 1.45 15.02
N LYS A 314 3.11 1.45 15.45
CA LYS A 314 2.31 0.25 15.76
C LYS A 314 1.50 -0.28 14.57
N GLY A 315 1.63 0.33 13.37
CA GLY A 315 0.86 -0.03 12.19
C GLY A 315 -0.61 0.44 12.21
N LEU A 316 -0.97 1.34 13.13
CA LEU A 316 -2.29 1.96 13.25
C LEU A 316 -2.20 3.46 12.97
N PRO A 317 -2.34 3.91 11.72
CA PRO A 317 -2.24 5.33 11.41
C PRO A 317 -3.37 6.10 12.08
N CYS A 318 -3.01 7.23 12.68
CA CYS A 318 -3.94 8.13 13.34
C CYS A 318 -3.73 9.55 12.83
N THR A 319 -4.75 10.10 12.14
CA THR A 319 -4.68 11.43 11.56
C THR A 319 -5.33 12.49 12.46
N ASN A 320 -4.82 13.70 12.34
CA ASN A 320 -5.31 14.85 13.06
C ASN A 320 -6.60 15.40 12.41
N GLU A 321 -7.31 16.28 13.12
CA GLU A 321 -8.46 17.08 12.68
C GLU A 321 -9.57 16.25 11.99
N CYS A 322 -9.68 14.97 12.30
CA CYS A 322 -10.59 14.04 11.64
C CYS A 322 -10.38 13.95 10.13
N ASP A 323 -9.12 14.01 9.66
CA ASP A 323 -8.76 13.89 8.24
C ASP A 323 -8.91 12.44 7.76
N ILE A 324 -10.09 12.10 7.25
CA ILE A 324 -10.43 10.76 6.73
C ILE A 324 -9.63 10.46 5.45
N HIS A 325 -9.48 11.42 4.52
CA HIS A 325 -8.68 11.22 3.33
C HIS A 325 -7.19 11.01 3.67
N GLY A 326 -6.67 11.69 4.70
CA GLY A 326 -5.34 11.43 5.25
C GLY A 326 -5.19 10.03 5.84
N ALA A 327 -6.23 9.51 6.51
CA ALA A 327 -6.25 8.15 7.02
C ALA A 327 -6.23 7.12 5.87
N ILE A 328 -6.99 7.33 4.79
CA ILE A 328 -6.96 6.51 3.57
C ILE A 328 -5.57 6.56 2.93
N THR A 329 -5.01 7.77 2.78
CA THR A 329 -3.64 7.97 2.27
C THR A 329 -2.63 7.17 3.09
N SER A 330 -2.75 7.19 4.41
CA SER A 330 -1.87 6.45 5.31
C SER A 330 -2.00 4.94 5.18
N LEU A 331 -3.20 4.41 4.92
CA LEU A 331 -3.38 2.98 4.62
C LEU A 331 -2.67 2.57 3.33
N MET A 332 -2.74 3.40 2.27
CA MET A 332 -2.00 3.18 1.03
C MET A 332 -0.48 3.17 1.28
N ALA A 333 0.01 4.15 2.05
CA ALA A 333 1.41 4.27 2.44
C ALA A 333 1.92 3.05 3.23
N LEU A 334 1.16 2.58 4.22
CA LEU A 334 1.50 1.38 4.99
C LEU A 334 1.47 0.11 4.14
N GLY A 335 0.57 0.04 3.15
CA GLY A 335 0.57 -1.05 2.16
C GLY A 335 1.89 -1.10 1.39
N ALA A 336 2.40 0.04 0.92
CA ALA A 336 3.70 0.13 0.23
C ALA A 336 4.87 -0.29 1.14
N LEU A 337 4.87 0.16 2.38
CA LEU A 337 5.95 -0.10 3.35
C LEU A 337 6.03 -1.54 3.86
N ASN A 338 4.93 -2.27 3.88
CA ASN A 338 4.86 -3.66 4.35
C ASN A 338 5.55 -3.91 5.71
N ASN A 339 5.20 -3.14 6.72
CA ASN A 339 5.74 -3.23 8.09
C ASN A 339 7.27 -2.99 8.21
N LYS A 340 7.95 -2.56 7.15
CA LYS A 340 9.40 -2.32 7.18
C LYS A 340 9.79 -0.96 7.76
N SER A 341 8.85 -0.03 7.78
CA SER A 341 9.02 1.34 8.27
C SER A 341 7.65 1.94 8.61
N ALA A 342 7.63 3.12 9.20
CA ALA A 342 6.41 3.89 9.41
C ALA A 342 6.21 4.93 8.31
N ALA A 343 4.95 5.34 8.13
CA ALA A 343 4.57 6.56 7.44
C ALA A 343 4.46 7.71 8.44
N PHE A 344 4.30 8.92 7.95
CA PHE A 344 3.98 10.09 8.80
C PHE A 344 3.04 11.06 8.06
N LEU A 345 2.01 11.52 8.76
CA LEU A 345 1.17 12.61 8.30
C LEU A 345 1.87 13.93 8.62
N THR A 346 1.86 14.86 7.69
CA THR A 346 2.56 16.15 7.81
C THR A 346 1.84 17.27 7.07
N ASP A 347 2.05 18.50 7.53
CA ASP A 347 1.66 19.70 6.79
C ASP A 347 2.76 20.12 5.84
N LEU A 348 2.39 20.58 4.66
CA LEU A 348 3.20 21.47 3.84
C LEU A 348 3.09 22.87 4.43
N THR A 349 4.14 23.36 5.11
CA THR A 349 4.02 24.48 6.04
C THR A 349 4.58 25.78 5.50
N MET A 350 5.85 25.79 5.16
CA MET A 350 6.53 26.99 4.68
C MET A 350 7.79 26.67 3.87
N ARG A 351 8.11 27.53 2.92
CA ARG A 351 9.35 27.45 2.17
C ARG A 351 10.57 27.60 3.06
N HIS A 352 11.60 26.88 2.71
CA HIS A 352 12.93 27.04 3.31
C HIS A 352 13.47 28.46 3.05
N PRO A 353 14.02 29.19 4.05
CA PRO A 353 14.33 30.60 3.93
C PRO A 353 15.45 30.95 2.92
N SER A 354 16.22 29.99 2.45
CA SER A 354 17.32 30.19 1.50
C SER A 354 17.38 29.13 0.38
N ASN A 355 16.33 28.29 0.24
CA ASN A 355 16.23 27.28 -0.79
C ASN A 355 14.81 27.24 -1.36
N ASP A 356 14.61 27.84 -2.52
CA ASP A 356 13.28 27.97 -3.14
C ASP A 356 12.63 26.63 -3.53
N ASN A 357 13.41 25.56 -3.55
CA ASN A 357 12.96 24.21 -3.89
C ASN A 357 12.85 23.28 -2.67
N ALA A 358 12.87 23.84 -1.46
CA ALA A 358 12.66 23.08 -0.24
C ALA A 358 11.50 23.61 0.59
N GLU A 359 10.70 22.70 1.12
CA GLU A 359 9.51 22.98 1.94
C GLU A 359 9.64 22.33 3.31
N LEU A 360 9.20 23.04 4.36
CA LEU A 360 9.11 22.48 5.70
C LEU A 360 7.91 21.52 5.79
N LEU A 361 8.18 20.27 5.99
CA LEU A 361 7.23 19.26 6.43
C LEU A 361 7.19 19.28 7.96
N TRP A 362 6.06 19.61 8.54
CA TRP A 362 5.95 19.84 9.98
C TRP A 362 4.65 19.27 10.54
N HIS A 363 4.72 18.66 11.71
CA HIS A 363 3.55 18.37 12.55
C HIS A 363 3.97 18.15 14.01
N MET A 364 3.02 17.78 14.87
CA MET A 364 3.23 17.61 16.31
C MET A 364 3.43 16.17 16.75
N GLY A 365 3.31 15.19 15.84
CA GLY A 365 3.44 13.76 16.15
C GLY A 365 3.84 12.94 14.94
N PHE A 366 5.14 12.69 14.77
CA PHE A 366 5.66 11.74 13.79
C PHE A 366 6.08 10.44 14.46
N ALA A 367 6.13 9.37 13.70
CA ALA A 367 6.61 8.06 14.13
C ALA A 367 8.04 8.14 14.69
N LYS A 368 8.27 7.66 15.92
CA LYS A 368 9.57 7.80 16.60
C LYS A 368 10.69 7.02 15.92
N GLN A 369 10.38 5.92 15.21
CA GLN A 369 11.38 5.17 14.42
C GLN A 369 11.96 5.97 13.24
N LEU A 370 11.31 7.06 12.83
CA LEU A 370 11.78 7.93 11.75
C LEU A 370 12.69 9.07 12.25
N LYS A 371 12.83 9.22 13.57
CA LYS A 371 13.68 10.22 14.20
C LYS A 371 15.13 10.08 13.71
N ASP A 372 15.78 11.21 13.44
CA ASP A 372 17.22 11.24 13.19
C ASP A 372 17.96 10.67 14.41
N PRO A 373 18.77 9.61 14.26
CA PRO A 373 19.47 9.00 15.40
C PRO A 373 20.49 9.92 16.06
N SER A 374 20.90 11.01 15.43
CA SER A 374 21.86 11.97 15.98
C SER A 374 21.25 12.99 16.93
N VAL A 375 19.91 13.03 17.07
CA VAL A 375 19.22 13.97 17.96
C VAL A 375 18.46 13.26 19.06
N GLU A 376 18.35 13.91 20.21
CA GLU A 376 17.45 13.49 21.28
C GLU A 376 16.01 13.89 20.95
N GLY A 377 15.07 12.97 21.15
CA GLY A 377 13.64 13.25 21.03
C GLY A 377 13.02 13.45 22.40
N HIS A 378 12.08 14.38 22.52
CA HIS A 378 11.31 14.59 23.74
C HIS A 378 9.87 15.00 23.47
N VAL A 379 9.01 14.81 24.46
CA VAL A 379 7.63 15.30 24.43
C VAL A 379 7.50 16.49 25.39
N ILE A 380 6.95 17.59 24.90
CA ILE A 380 6.73 18.78 25.75
C ILE A 380 5.42 18.68 26.54
N LYS A 381 5.24 19.61 27.50
CA LYS A 381 4.09 19.61 28.45
C LYS A 381 2.71 19.65 27.80
N THR A 382 2.62 20.10 26.55
CA THR A 382 1.38 20.21 25.79
C THR A 382 1.07 18.97 24.95
N GLY A 383 1.99 17.99 24.89
CA GLY A 383 1.79 16.67 24.26
C GLY A 383 2.41 16.52 22.87
N GLU A 384 3.12 17.54 22.38
CA GLU A 384 3.80 17.49 21.08
C GLU A 384 5.16 16.78 21.20
N GLY A 385 5.46 15.94 20.20
CA GLY A 385 6.81 15.41 19.99
C GLY A 385 7.75 16.48 19.42
N HIS A 386 9.01 16.48 19.83
CA HIS A 386 10.04 17.40 19.35
C HIS A 386 11.29 16.64 18.92
N TYR A 387 11.44 16.42 17.62
CA TYR A 387 12.64 15.89 16.96
C TYR A 387 12.53 16.06 15.45
N ARG A 388 13.68 16.21 14.81
CA ARG A 388 13.75 16.14 13.35
C ARG A 388 13.78 14.70 12.88
N LEU A 389 13.35 14.46 11.63
CA LEU A 389 13.45 13.15 10.97
C LEU A 389 14.83 12.96 10.34
N LYS A 390 15.17 11.69 10.07
CA LYS A 390 16.35 11.29 9.30
C LYS A 390 16.26 11.82 7.88
N THR A 391 17.41 11.94 7.20
CA THR A 391 17.47 12.30 5.77
C THR A 391 17.28 11.08 4.86
N GLY A 392 16.92 11.30 3.59
CA GLY A 392 16.80 10.26 2.57
C GLY A 392 15.69 10.51 1.56
N ASP A 393 15.60 9.65 0.57
CA ASP A 393 14.55 9.69 -0.45
C ASP A 393 13.17 9.58 0.18
N LEU A 394 12.25 10.45 -0.22
CA LEU A 394 10.86 10.48 0.22
C LEU A 394 9.89 10.38 -0.96
N THR A 395 8.90 9.54 -0.83
CA THR A 395 7.65 9.64 -1.59
C THR A 395 6.62 10.36 -0.74
N ILE A 396 6.03 11.41 -1.28
CA ILE A 396 4.91 12.16 -0.69
C ILE A 396 3.66 11.81 -1.45
N LEU A 397 2.58 11.48 -0.73
CA LEU A 397 1.31 11.13 -1.35
C LEU A 397 0.12 11.75 -0.62
N ARG A 398 -0.96 11.99 -1.37
CA ARG A 398 -2.25 12.46 -0.84
C ARG A 398 -3.38 11.90 -1.69
N PHE A 399 -4.22 11.03 -1.13
CA PHE A 399 -5.53 10.69 -1.67
C PHE A 399 -6.51 11.78 -1.27
N ASP A 400 -7.23 12.32 -2.24
CA ASP A 400 -8.27 13.31 -1.99
C ASP A 400 -9.38 13.23 -3.02
N GLY A 401 -10.51 13.89 -2.78
CA GLY A 401 -11.65 13.88 -3.69
C GLY A 401 -12.40 15.20 -3.69
N ASP A 402 -12.88 15.59 -4.87
CA ASP A 402 -13.69 16.78 -5.08
C ASP A 402 -14.74 16.51 -6.17
N HIS A 403 -15.99 16.99 -5.94
CA HIS A 403 -17.12 16.87 -6.89
C HIS A 403 -17.39 15.45 -7.43
N GLY A 404 -17.09 14.42 -6.65
CA GLY A 404 -17.30 13.01 -7.02
C GLY A 404 -16.14 12.37 -7.77
N ASP A 405 -15.07 13.10 -8.08
CA ASP A 405 -13.83 12.58 -8.63
C ASP A 405 -12.79 12.39 -7.52
N TYR A 406 -11.95 11.37 -7.65
CA TYR A 406 -10.93 11.01 -6.66
C TYR A 406 -9.55 10.93 -7.31
N PHE A 407 -8.59 11.48 -6.60
CA PHE A 407 -7.22 11.66 -7.08
C PHE A 407 -6.22 11.15 -6.04
N CYS A 408 -5.04 10.77 -6.51
CA CYS A 408 -3.89 10.53 -5.65
C CYS A 408 -2.72 11.33 -6.19
N PHE A 409 -2.36 12.40 -5.49
CA PHE A 409 -1.12 13.12 -5.72
C PHE A 409 0.05 12.25 -5.26
N VAL A 410 1.08 12.13 -6.08
CA VAL A 410 2.31 11.41 -5.76
C VAL A 410 3.50 12.20 -6.28
N GLY A 411 4.40 12.58 -5.38
CA GLY A 411 5.63 13.27 -5.73
C GLY A 411 6.84 12.65 -5.03
N LYS A 412 8.02 12.80 -5.62
CA LYS A 412 9.30 12.39 -5.02
C LYS A 412 10.13 13.60 -4.67
N GLY A 413 10.80 13.54 -3.53
CA GLY A 413 11.82 14.47 -3.11
C GLY A 413 12.80 13.80 -2.17
N GLU A 414 13.61 14.59 -1.52
CA GLU A 414 14.59 14.15 -0.53
C GLU A 414 14.36 14.88 0.79
N SER A 415 14.33 14.14 1.89
CA SER A 415 14.37 14.70 3.24
C SER A 415 15.78 15.22 3.50
N ILE A 416 15.91 16.51 3.76
CA ILE A 416 17.17 17.18 4.03
C ILE A 416 17.15 17.87 5.39
N HIS A 417 18.33 18.22 5.89
CA HIS A 417 18.45 19.10 7.06
C HIS A 417 18.16 20.54 6.65
N GLY A 418 17.61 21.31 7.57
CA GLY A 418 17.32 22.74 7.42
C GLY A 418 17.33 23.44 8.77
N PRO A 419 16.83 24.68 8.85
CA PRO A 419 16.71 25.43 10.09
C PRO A 419 15.93 24.65 11.16
N GLU A 420 16.40 24.70 12.40
CA GLU A 420 15.74 24.03 13.52
C GLU A 420 14.40 24.72 13.86
N THR A 421 13.39 23.92 14.18
CA THR A 421 12.09 24.35 14.67
C THR A 421 11.59 23.43 15.78
N GLY A 422 10.64 23.90 16.59
CA GLY A 422 9.89 23.05 17.51
C GLY A 422 8.93 22.12 16.77
N GLY A 423 8.49 21.07 17.44
CA GLY A 423 7.64 20.03 16.84
C GLY A 423 8.43 18.91 16.16
N ASN A 424 7.75 18.11 15.36
CA ASN A 424 8.37 17.13 14.50
C ASN A 424 8.51 17.69 13.09
N TYR A 425 9.66 17.52 12.45
CA TYR A 425 9.91 18.13 11.16
C TYR A 425 10.99 17.47 10.32
N THR A 426 10.94 17.77 9.03
CA THR A 426 12.02 17.63 8.05
C THR A 426 11.82 18.68 6.95
N TYR A 427 12.83 18.87 6.10
CA TYR A 427 12.66 19.68 4.89
C TYR A 427 12.63 18.76 3.68
N LEU A 428 11.61 18.91 2.84
CA LEU A 428 11.47 18.20 1.58
C LEU A 428 12.13 19.02 0.47
N GLN A 429 13.26 18.55 -0.04
CA GLN A 429 13.90 19.08 -1.25
C GLN A 429 13.28 18.42 -2.47
N VAL A 430 12.81 19.21 -3.43
CA VAL A 430 12.27 18.76 -4.72
C VAL A 430 13.00 19.43 -5.89
N GLU A 431 12.75 18.98 -7.11
CA GLU A 431 13.35 19.57 -8.31
C GLU A 431 12.80 20.99 -8.60
N ASP A 432 11.47 21.16 -8.51
CA ASP A 432 10.78 22.42 -8.76
C ASP A 432 9.55 22.52 -7.84
N TRP A 433 9.68 23.29 -6.76
CA TRP A 433 8.59 23.49 -5.81
C TRP A 433 7.40 24.23 -6.42
N THR A 434 7.60 25.07 -7.44
CA THR A 434 6.50 25.83 -8.05
C THR A 434 5.48 24.92 -8.72
N LYS A 435 5.91 23.76 -9.21
CA LYS A 435 4.99 22.74 -9.74
C LYS A 435 4.13 22.13 -8.63
N TRP A 436 4.73 21.82 -7.48
CA TRP A 436 4.02 21.31 -6.31
C TRP A 436 3.00 22.32 -5.79
N GLU A 437 3.44 23.56 -5.55
CA GLU A 437 2.57 24.65 -5.06
C GLU A 437 1.34 24.81 -5.94
N LYS A 438 1.47 24.79 -7.26
CA LYS A 438 0.32 24.86 -8.18
C LYS A 438 -0.65 23.71 -7.97
N LYS A 439 -0.18 22.48 -7.73
CA LYS A 439 -1.04 21.32 -7.46
C LYS A 439 -1.87 21.52 -6.20
N PHE A 440 -1.29 22.02 -5.14
CA PHE A 440 -1.99 22.24 -3.87
C PHE A 440 -2.85 23.52 -3.88
N VAL A 441 -2.58 24.48 -4.76
CA VAL A 441 -3.40 25.69 -4.92
C VAL A 441 -4.59 25.46 -5.84
N TYR A 442 -4.44 24.73 -6.93
CA TYR A 442 -5.47 24.57 -7.96
C TYR A 442 -6.12 23.20 -7.97
N GLY A 443 -5.49 22.19 -7.40
CA GLY A 443 -6.03 20.84 -7.29
C GLY A 443 -6.92 20.62 -6.06
N PRO A 444 -7.47 19.43 -5.89
CA PRO A 444 -8.39 19.11 -4.80
C PRO A 444 -7.69 18.83 -3.46
N TYR A 445 -6.40 19.07 -3.37
CA TYR A 445 -5.58 18.65 -2.23
C TYR A 445 -5.55 19.69 -1.13
N VAL A 446 -5.54 19.23 0.12
CA VAL A 446 -5.27 20.07 1.29
C VAL A 446 -3.77 20.05 1.63
N HIS A 447 -3.36 20.87 2.58
CA HIS A 447 -1.96 20.94 3.05
C HIS A 447 -1.45 19.66 3.76
N HIS A 448 -2.34 18.77 4.19
CA HIS A 448 -1.96 17.47 4.77
C HIS A 448 -1.50 16.50 3.70
N VAL A 449 -0.33 15.93 3.88
CA VAL A 449 0.22 14.88 3.04
C VAL A 449 0.80 13.76 3.90
N VAL A 450 1.03 12.60 3.29
CA VAL A 450 1.71 11.47 3.96
C VAL A 450 3.07 11.28 3.32
N GLY A 451 4.10 11.19 4.15
CA GLY A 451 5.47 10.89 3.73
C GLY A 451 5.87 9.45 4.05
N ILE A 452 6.59 8.82 3.13
CA ILE A 452 7.24 7.51 3.31
C ILE A 452 8.65 7.52 2.72
N TYR A 453 9.60 6.92 3.43
CA TYR A 453 10.98 6.79 2.94
C TYR A 453 11.08 5.71 1.88
N GLY A 454 11.68 6.07 0.74
CA GLY A 454 11.82 5.25 -0.46
C GLY A 454 11.09 5.81 -1.68
N ASP A 455 11.22 5.15 -2.83
CA ASP A 455 10.55 5.51 -4.08
C ASP A 455 9.48 4.48 -4.43
N TYR A 456 8.22 4.85 -4.25
CA TYR A 456 7.05 3.99 -4.48
C TYR A 456 6.15 4.51 -5.60
N ARG A 457 6.65 5.43 -6.44
CA ARG A 457 5.84 6.10 -7.48
C ARG A 457 5.22 5.13 -8.47
N ASP A 458 5.98 4.17 -8.96
CA ASP A 458 5.52 3.19 -9.95
C ASP A 458 4.47 2.24 -9.34
N ALA A 459 4.67 1.81 -8.10
CA ALA A 459 3.72 0.98 -7.39
C ALA A 459 2.39 1.74 -7.11
N LEU A 460 2.47 3.01 -6.72
CA LEU A 460 1.32 3.87 -6.50
C LEU A 460 0.58 4.19 -7.81
N PHE A 461 1.32 4.42 -8.92
CA PHE A 461 0.71 4.60 -10.23
C PHE A 461 -0.14 3.38 -10.63
N ASP A 462 0.41 2.18 -10.56
CA ASP A 462 -0.33 0.97 -10.88
C ASP A 462 -1.47 0.71 -9.88
N ALA A 463 -1.27 0.98 -8.59
CA ALA A 463 -2.34 0.85 -7.59
C ALA A 463 -3.53 1.78 -7.90
N CYS A 464 -3.28 3.04 -8.25
CA CYS A 464 -4.32 3.98 -8.66
C CYS A 464 -5.10 3.46 -9.88
N ARG A 465 -4.42 2.85 -10.86
CA ARG A 465 -5.09 2.21 -12.02
C ARG A 465 -6.04 1.09 -11.59
N TYR A 466 -5.63 0.22 -10.64
CA TYR A 466 -6.49 -0.85 -10.12
C TYR A 466 -7.68 -0.34 -9.30
N LEU A 467 -7.50 0.78 -8.62
CA LEU A 467 -8.49 1.38 -7.72
C LEU A 467 -9.44 2.38 -8.41
N ASP A 468 -9.26 2.67 -9.71
CA ASP A 468 -10.00 3.73 -10.43
C ASP A 468 -9.85 5.12 -9.81
N ILE A 469 -8.64 5.39 -9.28
CA ILE A 469 -8.22 6.68 -8.76
C ILE A 469 -7.37 7.40 -9.82
N GLN A 470 -7.59 8.68 -10.05
CA GLN A 470 -6.78 9.46 -10.96
C GLN A 470 -5.40 9.72 -10.33
N TYR A 471 -4.34 9.25 -10.97
CA TYR A 471 -2.96 9.48 -10.54
C TYR A 471 -2.49 10.86 -10.99
N ASP A 472 -2.03 11.67 -10.04
CA ASP A 472 -1.53 13.02 -10.29
C ASP A 472 -0.09 13.18 -9.78
N THR A 473 0.70 14.00 -10.47
CA THR A 473 2.10 14.29 -10.12
C THR A 473 2.40 15.76 -10.28
N PRO A 474 3.50 16.26 -9.72
CA PRO A 474 3.92 17.64 -9.97
C PRO A 474 4.03 18.01 -11.45
N ASP A 475 4.36 17.04 -12.31
CA ASP A 475 4.57 17.24 -13.75
C ASP A 475 3.33 17.00 -14.61
N SER A 476 2.24 16.48 -14.06
CA SER A 476 1.03 16.25 -14.83
C SER A 476 0.31 17.58 -15.14
N THR A 477 -0.52 17.57 -16.19
CA THR A 477 -1.31 18.76 -16.60
C THR A 477 -2.67 18.84 -15.93
N LEU A 478 -3.00 17.95 -14.99
CA LEU A 478 -4.23 18.03 -14.22
C LEU A 478 -4.25 19.33 -13.41
N PHE A 479 -5.38 20.04 -13.42
CA PHE A 479 -5.63 21.28 -12.68
C PHE A 479 -4.80 22.52 -13.07
N ILE A 480 -4.04 22.46 -14.18
CA ILE A 480 -3.18 23.59 -14.62
C ILE A 480 -3.57 24.02 -16.02
#